data_3c740663edf55ff0e84e2d585a529383
#
_entry.id   3c740663edf55ff0e84e2d585a529383
#
_cell.length_a   1.000
_cell.length_b   1.000
_cell.length_c   1.000
_cell.angle_alpha   90.00
_cell.angle_beta   90.00
_cell.angle_gamma   90.00
#
_symmetry.space_group_name_H-M   'P 1'
#
loop_
_entity.id
_entity.type
_entity.pdbx_description
1 polymer ?
#
loop_
_entity_poly.entity_id
_entity_poly.type
_entity_poly.pdbx_seq_one_letter_code
_entity_poly.pdbx_strand_id
1 'polypeptide(L)'
;MATYLLSYITIFFNVALVCAADDRMTGGDPTVGSAISDAWRHAAAIAPWALVSVIVSFVLRAIEERAGILGRIAAGLLGIAWALITYLILPVLVLEGLTVREAIARSKDLFVRTWGETVSGELGMSVITFLAVLLALPPLLLVGGGGQPELVVLAVALGLAWVMVVAVVMGALNMVFRVALYRYAADGEAPAGFEDLDLGHVFPPKRRRGLFGRTA
;
A
#
# COMPACT_ATOMS: atom_id res chain seq x y z
N MET A 1 19.42 13.58 4.75
CA MET A 1 18.57 14.58 4.05
C MET A 1 17.94 13.99 2.79
N ALA A 2 18.69 13.44 1.84
CA ALA A 2 18.13 12.87 0.61
C ALA A 2 17.06 11.80 0.85
N THR A 3 17.32 10.84 1.74
CA THR A 3 16.36 9.77 2.08
C THR A 3 15.03 10.30 2.61
N TYR A 4 15.08 11.31 3.47
CA TYR A 4 13.87 11.96 4.00
C TYR A 4 13.07 12.63 2.89
N LEU A 5 13.76 13.39 2.02
CA LEU A 5 13.13 14.10 0.90
C LEU A 5 12.47 13.12 -0.07
N LEU A 6 13.16 12.03 -0.43
CA LEU A 6 12.60 10.98 -1.29
C LEU A 6 11.39 10.30 -0.63
N SER A 7 11.49 9.99 0.66
CA SER A 7 10.36 9.41 1.42
C SER A 7 9.17 10.37 1.44
N TYR A 8 9.41 11.66 1.71
CA TYR A 8 8.36 12.67 1.70
C TYR A 8 7.67 12.79 0.34
N ILE A 9 8.45 12.87 -0.74
CA ILE A 9 7.91 12.94 -2.11
C ILE A 9 7.07 11.69 -2.43
N THR A 10 7.57 10.50 -2.10
CA THR A 10 6.84 9.24 -2.32
C THR A 10 5.52 9.22 -1.54
N ILE A 11 5.55 9.61 -0.27
CA ILE A 11 4.35 9.67 0.57
C ILE A 11 3.37 10.72 0.03
N PHE A 12 3.87 11.88 -0.41
CA PHE A 12 3.04 12.94 -1.00
C PHE A 12 2.23 12.44 -2.21
N PHE A 13 2.88 11.75 -3.16
CA PHE A 13 2.16 11.19 -4.31
C PHE A 13 1.21 10.05 -3.92
N ASN A 14 1.56 9.25 -2.93
CA ASN A 14 0.64 8.25 -2.40
C ASN A 14 -0.58 8.90 -1.74
N VAL A 15 -0.42 10.03 -1.05
CA VAL A 15 -1.55 10.80 -0.50
C VAL A 15 -2.41 11.38 -1.62
N ALA A 16 -1.82 11.87 -2.72
CA ALA A 16 -2.58 12.30 -3.88
C ALA A 16 -3.45 11.15 -4.46
N LEU A 17 -2.89 9.95 -4.52
CA LEU A 17 -3.64 8.75 -4.94
C LEU A 17 -4.75 8.39 -3.95
N VAL A 18 -4.53 8.52 -2.63
CA VAL A 18 -5.56 8.32 -1.61
C VAL A 18 -6.72 9.29 -1.81
N CYS A 19 -6.43 10.59 -1.97
CA CYS A 19 -7.46 11.60 -2.19
C CYS A 19 -8.25 11.34 -3.48
N ALA A 20 -7.58 11.01 -4.59
CA ALA A 20 -8.23 10.68 -5.85
C ALA A 20 -9.10 9.43 -5.76
N ALA A 21 -8.60 8.36 -5.11
CA ALA A 21 -9.35 7.12 -4.93
C ALA A 21 -10.59 7.36 -4.08
N ASP A 22 -10.46 8.12 -3.00
CA ASP A 22 -11.56 8.45 -2.10
C ASP A 22 -12.64 9.30 -2.78
N ASP A 23 -12.23 10.34 -3.52
CA ASP A 23 -13.13 11.18 -4.31
C ASP A 23 -13.90 10.34 -5.35
N ARG A 24 -13.20 9.44 -6.07
CA ARG A 24 -13.84 8.54 -7.04
C ARG A 24 -14.85 7.59 -6.39
N MET A 25 -14.54 7.02 -5.23
CA MET A 25 -15.43 6.12 -4.49
C MET A 25 -16.64 6.81 -3.91
N THR A 26 -16.58 8.13 -3.73
CA THR A 26 -17.71 8.97 -3.25
C THR A 26 -18.51 9.61 -4.39
N GLY A 27 -18.23 9.22 -5.64
CA GLY A 27 -18.98 9.67 -6.83
C GLY A 27 -18.41 10.92 -7.50
N GLY A 28 -17.25 11.40 -7.07
CA GLY A 28 -16.54 12.50 -7.71
C GLY A 28 -15.82 12.09 -9.01
N ASP A 29 -15.25 13.08 -9.68
CA ASP A 29 -14.43 12.88 -10.90
C ASP A 29 -13.04 13.52 -10.72
N PRO A 30 -12.14 12.85 -9.99
CA PRO A 30 -10.83 13.38 -9.66
C PRO A 30 -9.95 13.59 -10.88
N THR A 31 -9.29 14.73 -10.92
CA THR A 31 -8.25 15.04 -11.89
C THR A 31 -6.87 14.96 -11.23
N VAL A 32 -5.80 14.84 -12.02
CA VAL A 32 -4.44 14.88 -11.48
C VAL A 32 -4.19 16.19 -10.72
N GLY A 33 -4.74 17.32 -11.23
CA GLY A 33 -4.61 18.62 -10.59
C GLY A 33 -5.31 18.69 -9.24
N SER A 34 -6.57 18.20 -9.13
CA SER A 34 -7.31 18.17 -7.87
C SER A 34 -6.62 17.27 -6.85
N ALA A 35 -6.20 16.07 -7.25
CA ALA A 35 -5.49 15.13 -6.38
C ALA A 35 -4.20 15.71 -5.79
N ILE A 36 -3.39 16.40 -6.60
CA ILE A 36 -2.17 17.09 -6.13
C ILE A 36 -2.52 18.25 -5.19
N SER A 37 -3.54 19.05 -5.53
CA SER A 37 -4.01 20.15 -4.68
C SER A 37 -4.47 19.64 -3.31
N ASP A 38 -5.19 18.53 -3.26
CA ASP A 38 -5.64 17.92 -2.02
C ASP A 38 -4.48 17.34 -1.20
N ALA A 39 -3.49 16.71 -1.86
CA ALA A 39 -2.27 16.28 -1.19
C ALA A 39 -1.52 17.44 -0.53
N TRP A 40 -1.49 18.62 -1.16
CA TRP A 40 -0.89 19.82 -0.58
C TRP A 40 -1.58 20.27 0.72
N ARG A 41 -2.88 20.10 0.85
CA ARG A 41 -3.62 20.39 2.09
C ARG A 41 -3.16 19.49 3.25
N HIS A 42 -2.69 18.29 2.93
CA HIS A 42 -2.19 17.31 3.91
C HIS A 42 -0.66 17.34 4.08
N ALA A 43 0.05 18.28 3.42
CA ALA A 43 1.51 18.35 3.45
C ALA A 43 2.09 18.42 4.89
N ALA A 44 1.41 19.16 5.79
CA ALA A 44 1.81 19.26 7.19
C ALA A 44 1.67 17.93 7.96
N ALA A 45 0.70 17.07 7.62
CA ALA A 45 0.52 15.74 8.22
C ALA A 45 1.50 14.71 7.62
N ILE A 46 1.89 14.88 6.35
CA ILE A 46 2.84 14.00 5.66
C ILE A 46 4.24 14.10 6.28
N ALA A 47 4.69 15.32 6.65
CA ALA A 47 6.06 15.55 7.10
C ALA A 47 6.44 14.75 8.37
N PRO A 48 5.65 14.75 9.46
CA PRO A 48 5.98 13.93 10.64
C PRO A 48 5.86 12.43 10.34
N TRP A 49 4.94 11.99 9.47
CA TRP A 49 4.85 10.58 9.08
C TRP A 49 6.07 10.14 8.28
N ALA A 50 6.54 10.95 7.32
CA ALA A 50 7.77 10.68 6.59
C ALA A 50 8.97 10.55 7.51
N LEU A 51 9.07 11.41 8.53
CA LEU A 51 10.14 11.35 9.52
C LEU A 51 10.09 10.05 10.32
N VAL A 52 8.92 9.67 10.84
CA VAL A 52 8.74 8.41 11.57
C VAL A 52 9.11 7.21 10.71
N SER A 53 8.67 7.17 9.45
CA SER A 53 8.97 6.09 8.51
C SER A 53 10.49 5.95 8.26
N VAL A 54 11.18 7.07 8.10
CA VAL A 54 12.64 7.08 7.91
C VAL A 54 13.36 6.62 9.17
N ILE A 55 12.97 7.10 10.35
CA ILE A 55 13.56 6.67 11.64
C ILE A 55 13.40 5.17 11.83
N VAL A 56 12.19 4.63 11.63
CA VAL A 56 11.95 3.19 11.77
C VAL A 56 12.79 2.39 10.77
N SER A 57 12.88 2.84 9.52
CA SER A 57 13.72 2.19 8.50
C SER A 57 15.20 2.16 8.92
N PHE A 58 15.73 3.24 9.49
CA PHE A 58 17.11 3.27 10.00
C PHE A 58 17.31 2.35 11.20
N VAL A 59 16.34 2.30 12.13
CA VAL A 59 16.42 1.41 13.29
C VAL A 59 16.43 -0.06 12.86
N LEU A 60 15.52 -0.45 11.96
CA LEU A 60 15.46 -1.82 11.43
C LEU A 60 16.79 -2.21 10.74
N ARG A 61 17.32 -1.31 9.92
CA ARG A 61 18.60 -1.52 9.25
C ARG A 61 19.75 -1.64 10.23
N ALA A 62 19.79 -0.82 11.28
CA ALA A 62 20.83 -0.89 12.31
C ALA A 62 20.78 -2.22 13.08
N ILE A 63 19.60 -2.78 13.33
CA ILE A 63 19.42 -4.10 13.95
C ILE A 63 19.93 -5.19 12.99
N GLU A 64 19.59 -5.11 11.71
CA GLU A 64 19.98 -6.06 10.67
C GLU A 64 21.54 -6.14 10.55
N GLU A 65 22.20 -4.97 10.52
CA GLU A 65 23.63 -4.87 10.30
C GLU A 65 24.47 -5.34 11.52
N ARG A 66 23.95 -5.12 12.76
CA ARG A 66 24.73 -5.34 13.99
C ARG A 66 24.58 -6.71 14.63
N ALA A 67 23.49 -7.41 14.42
CA ALA A 67 23.13 -8.62 15.16
C ALA A 67 23.25 -9.93 14.33
N GLY A 68 23.98 -9.93 13.24
CA GLY A 68 24.23 -11.12 12.42
C GLY A 68 22.94 -11.77 11.89
N ILE A 69 22.91 -13.11 11.82
CA ILE A 69 21.74 -13.85 11.28
C ILE A 69 20.49 -13.64 12.14
N LEU A 70 20.62 -13.68 13.46
CA LEU A 70 19.50 -13.46 14.38
C LEU A 70 18.95 -12.05 14.25
N GLY A 71 19.82 -11.05 14.07
CA GLY A 71 19.39 -9.67 13.82
C GLY A 71 18.61 -9.48 12.53
N ARG A 72 19.00 -10.16 11.47
CA ARG A 72 18.26 -10.15 10.20
C ARG A 72 16.87 -10.75 10.34
N ILE A 73 16.75 -11.86 11.05
CA ILE A 73 15.45 -12.49 11.31
C ILE A 73 14.58 -11.55 12.17
N ALA A 74 15.13 -11.00 13.26
CA ALA A 74 14.41 -10.07 14.13
C ALA A 74 14.00 -8.79 13.40
N ALA A 75 14.89 -8.17 12.63
CA ALA A 75 14.56 -6.99 11.83
C ALA A 75 13.48 -7.29 10.78
N GLY A 76 13.54 -8.46 10.13
CA GLY A 76 12.51 -8.90 9.20
C GLY A 76 11.15 -9.04 9.86
N LEU A 77 11.04 -9.72 11.00
CA LEU A 77 9.79 -9.87 11.75
C LEU A 77 9.24 -8.53 12.24
N LEU A 78 10.09 -7.66 12.78
CA LEU A 78 9.70 -6.31 13.20
C LEU A 78 9.27 -5.47 12.01
N GLY A 79 9.93 -5.60 10.86
CA GLY A 79 9.55 -4.93 9.61
C GLY A 79 8.18 -5.36 9.11
N ILE A 80 7.89 -6.67 9.13
CA ILE A 80 6.56 -7.20 8.80
C ILE A 80 5.51 -6.65 9.77
N ALA A 81 5.75 -6.73 11.07
CA ALA A 81 4.82 -6.21 12.08
C ALA A 81 4.55 -4.71 11.88
N TRP A 82 5.60 -3.93 11.60
CA TRP A 82 5.47 -2.51 11.28
C TRP A 82 4.62 -2.28 10.02
N ALA A 83 4.89 -3.01 8.93
CA ALA A 83 4.15 -2.90 7.69
C ALA A 83 2.66 -3.22 7.88
N LEU A 84 2.32 -4.25 8.67
CA LEU A 84 0.95 -4.62 8.99
C LEU A 84 0.24 -3.54 9.82
N ILE A 85 0.89 -3.03 10.87
CA ILE A 85 0.32 -1.99 11.74
C ILE A 85 0.07 -0.69 10.95
N THR A 86 0.94 -0.38 10.00
CA THR A 86 0.88 0.87 9.22
C THR A 86 0.26 0.69 7.84
N TYR A 87 -0.36 -0.45 7.57
CA TYR A 87 -0.90 -0.78 6.25
C TYR A 87 -1.94 0.25 5.77
N LEU A 88 -2.85 0.67 6.64
CA LEU A 88 -3.90 1.65 6.35
C LEU A 88 -3.55 3.07 6.84
N ILE A 89 -2.29 3.33 7.15
CA ILE A 89 -1.89 4.60 7.78
C ILE A 89 -2.20 5.83 6.91
N LEU A 90 -1.99 5.74 5.59
CA LEU A 90 -2.21 6.89 4.70
C LEU A 90 -3.69 7.25 4.57
N PRO A 91 -4.61 6.32 4.27
CA PRO A 91 -6.05 6.62 4.32
C PRO A 91 -6.48 7.21 5.67
N VAL A 92 -6.07 6.60 6.79
CA VAL A 92 -6.43 7.07 8.13
C VAL A 92 -5.90 8.48 8.40
N LEU A 93 -4.63 8.73 8.10
CA LEU A 93 -3.99 10.02 8.34
C LEU A 93 -4.65 11.15 7.55
N VAL A 94 -5.04 10.86 6.29
CA VAL A 94 -5.57 11.84 5.36
C VAL A 94 -7.08 12.04 5.56
N LEU A 95 -7.83 10.95 5.63
CA LEU A 95 -9.30 11.00 5.62
C LEU A 95 -9.89 11.26 7.03
N GLU A 96 -9.25 10.76 8.10
CA GLU A 96 -9.67 11.04 9.47
C GLU A 96 -8.97 12.28 10.07
N GLY A 97 -7.91 12.80 9.42
CA GLY A 97 -7.17 14.00 9.90
C GLY A 97 -6.47 13.81 11.25
N LEU A 98 -6.13 12.57 11.61
CA LEU A 98 -5.55 12.21 12.89
C LEU A 98 -4.05 12.56 12.97
N THR A 99 -3.56 12.72 14.21
CA THR A 99 -2.12 12.78 14.43
C THR A 99 -1.46 11.43 14.08
N VAL A 100 -0.15 11.43 13.79
CA VAL A 100 0.59 10.21 13.42
C VAL A 100 0.42 9.10 14.46
N ARG A 101 0.43 9.43 15.76
CA ARG A 101 0.27 8.46 16.84
C ARG A 101 -1.13 7.82 16.84
N GLU A 102 -2.15 8.63 16.71
CA GLU A 102 -3.54 8.18 16.67
C GLU A 102 -3.79 7.37 15.38
N ALA A 103 -3.25 7.84 14.26
CA ALA A 103 -3.36 7.16 12.97
C ALA A 103 -2.70 5.76 12.99
N ILE A 104 -1.56 5.58 13.66
CA ILE A 104 -0.94 4.26 13.86
C ILE A 104 -1.87 3.33 14.66
N ALA A 105 -2.43 3.81 15.77
CA ALA A 105 -3.35 3.03 16.60
C ALA A 105 -4.62 2.65 15.80
N ARG A 106 -5.19 3.61 15.09
CA ARG A 106 -6.38 3.42 14.26
C ARG A 106 -6.14 2.46 13.09
N SER A 107 -5.03 2.63 12.37
CA SER A 107 -4.61 1.74 11.28
C SER A 107 -4.48 0.29 11.76
N LYS A 108 -3.85 0.06 12.91
CA LYS A 108 -3.76 -1.26 13.53
C LYS A 108 -5.14 -1.86 13.81
N ASP A 109 -6.05 -1.10 14.41
CA ASP A 109 -7.38 -1.59 14.78
C ASP A 109 -8.22 -1.94 13.54
N LEU A 110 -8.16 -1.12 12.50
CA LEU A 110 -8.80 -1.40 11.22
C LEU A 110 -8.19 -2.62 10.55
N PHE A 111 -6.85 -2.72 10.51
CA PHE A 111 -6.15 -3.86 9.93
C PHE A 111 -6.56 -5.18 10.60
N VAL A 112 -6.64 -5.24 11.92
CA VAL A 112 -7.06 -6.44 12.66
C VAL A 112 -8.50 -6.85 12.31
N ARG A 113 -9.35 -5.89 11.98
CA ARG A 113 -10.75 -6.16 11.57
C ARG A 113 -10.83 -6.76 10.16
N THR A 114 -9.96 -6.33 9.25
CA THR A 114 -9.92 -6.72 7.82
C THR A 114 -8.73 -7.62 7.48
N TRP A 115 -8.17 -8.29 8.46
CA TRP A 115 -6.98 -9.13 8.30
C TRP A 115 -7.10 -10.14 7.14
N GLY A 116 -8.24 -10.85 7.04
CA GLY A 116 -8.44 -11.87 6.01
C GLY A 116 -8.45 -11.27 4.60
N GLU A 117 -9.20 -10.20 4.41
CA GLU A 117 -9.34 -9.47 3.14
C GLU A 117 -8.01 -8.83 2.71
N THR A 118 -7.30 -8.24 3.67
CA THR A 118 -5.98 -7.63 3.41
C THR A 118 -5.00 -8.66 2.87
N VAL A 119 -4.87 -9.82 3.53
CA VAL A 119 -3.91 -10.86 3.12
C VAL A 119 -4.28 -11.46 1.78
N SER A 120 -5.55 -11.76 1.54
CA SER A 120 -5.99 -12.33 0.26
C SER A 120 -5.83 -11.35 -0.90
N GLY A 121 -6.14 -10.07 -0.68
CA GLY A 121 -5.97 -9.01 -1.69
C GLY A 121 -4.50 -8.77 -2.05
N GLU A 122 -3.62 -8.68 -1.06
CA GLU A 122 -2.18 -8.51 -1.29
C GLU A 122 -1.54 -9.71 -2.01
N LEU A 123 -1.95 -10.94 -1.67
CA LEU A 123 -1.48 -12.14 -2.37
C LEU A 123 -1.95 -12.15 -3.82
N GLY A 124 -3.22 -11.84 -4.09
CA GLY A 124 -3.74 -11.73 -5.44
C GLY A 124 -3.01 -10.68 -6.26
N MET A 125 -2.80 -9.49 -5.70
CA MET A 125 -2.07 -8.39 -6.35
C MET A 125 -0.61 -8.76 -6.63
N SER A 126 0.05 -9.47 -5.70
CA SER A 126 1.42 -9.94 -5.87
C SER A 126 1.55 -10.95 -7.00
N VAL A 127 0.59 -11.88 -7.14
CA VAL A 127 0.58 -12.85 -8.25
C VAL A 127 0.38 -12.13 -9.59
N ILE A 128 -0.56 -11.20 -9.68
CA ILE A 128 -0.80 -10.43 -10.91
C ILE A 128 0.46 -9.62 -11.28
N THR A 129 1.08 -8.96 -10.32
CA THR A 129 2.33 -8.19 -10.52
C THR A 129 3.44 -9.10 -11.02
N PHE A 130 3.63 -10.26 -10.40
CA PHE A 130 4.63 -11.24 -10.81
C PHE A 130 4.42 -11.70 -12.26
N LEU A 131 3.20 -12.05 -12.64
CA LEU A 131 2.87 -12.46 -14.00
C LEU A 131 3.08 -11.32 -15.01
N ALA A 132 2.71 -10.08 -14.65
CA ALA A 132 2.91 -8.92 -15.50
C ALA A 132 4.40 -8.60 -15.72
N VAL A 133 5.23 -8.73 -14.68
CA VAL A 133 6.69 -8.58 -14.81
C VAL A 133 7.30 -9.72 -15.64
N LEU A 134 6.80 -10.95 -15.47
CA LEU A 134 7.24 -12.12 -16.23
C LEU A 134 7.04 -11.94 -17.75
N LEU A 135 6.01 -11.18 -18.13
CA LEU A 135 5.74 -10.85 -19.53
C LEU A 135 6.86 -9.99 -20.18
N ALA A 136 7.75 -9.39 -19.40
CA ALA A 136 8.93 -8.68 -19.88
C ALA A 136 10.09 -9.61 -20.28
N LEU A 137 10.07 -10.88 -19.86
CA LEU A 137 11.18 -11.81 -20.12
C LEU A 137 11.32 -12.29 -21.58
N PRO A 138 10.23 -12.59 -22.35
CA PRO A 138 10.35 -13.11 -23.71
C PRO A 138 11.22 -12.25 -24.64
N PRO A 139 11.06 -10.93 -24.73
CA PRO A 139 11.94 -10.10 -25.55
C PRO A 139 13.39 -10.11 -25.10
N LEU A 140 13.67 -10.24 -23.81
CA LEU A 140 15.03 -10.38 -23.26
C LEU A 140 15.67 -11.73 -23.63
N LEU A 141 14.90 -12.82 -23.62
CA LEU A 141 15.37 -14.15 -23.98
C LEU A 141 15.66 -14.28 -25.47
N LEU A 142 14.89 -13.64 -26.34
CA LEU A 142 15.10 -13.62 -27.78
C LEU A 142 16.42 -12.94 -28.17
N VAL A 143 16.89 -12.02 -27.37
CA VAL A 143 18.13 -11.27 -27.62
C VAL A 143 19.36 -11.98 -27.02
N GLY A 144 19.20 -12.80 -25.98
CA GLY A 144 20.29 -13.56 -25.33
C GLY A 144 20.93 -14.64 -26.21
N GLY A 145 20.32 -14.98 -27.38
CA GLY A 145 20.78 -16.02 -28.32
C GLY A 145 21.81 -15.57 -29.36
N GLY A 146 22.48 -14.42 -29.21
CA GLY A 146 23.51 -13.95 -30.18
C GLY A 146 23.10 -12.73 -31.02
N GLY A 147 22.17 -11.91 -30.48
CA GLY A 147 21.72 -10.68 -31.14
C GLY A 147 22.81 -9.60 -31.25
N GLN A 148 22.63 -8.71 -32.22
CA GLN A 148 23.47 -7.52 -32.38
C GLN A 148 23.41 -6.67 -31.09
N PRO A 149 24.54 -6.07 -30.64
CA PRO A 149 24.59 -5.29 -29.40
C PRO A 149 23.50 -4.22 -29.29
N GLU A 150 23.12 -3.62 -30.39
CA GLU A 150 22.07 -2.59 -30.50
C GLU A 150 20.69 -3.15 -30.16
N LEU A 151 20.37 -4.36 -30.61
CA LEU A 151 19.11 -5.04 -30.30
C LEU A 151 19.06 -5.45 -28.81
N VAL A 152 20.19 -5.82 -28.22
CA VAL A 152 20.29 -6.11 -26.78
C VAL A 152 19.96 -4.86 -25.96
N VAL A 153 20.59 -3.72 -26.29
CA VAL A 153 20.34 -2.44 -25.61
C VAL A 153 18.86 -2.03 -25.73
N LEU A 154 18.29 -2.15 -26.92
CA LEU A 154 16.88 -1.83 -27.14
C LEU A 154 15.94 -2.74 -26.32
N ALA A 155 16.18 -4.04 -26.32
CA ALA A 155 15.34 -4.99 -25.56
C ALA A 155 15.43 -4.75 -24.03
N VAL A 156 16.62 -4.45 -23.51
CA VAL A 156 16.81 -4.09 -22.10
C VAL A 156 16.07 -2.78 -21.79
N ALA A 157 16.19 -1.78 -22.64
CA ALA A 157 15.48 -0.50 -22.45
C ALA A 157 13.95 -0.67 -22.44
N LEU A 158 13.40 -1.45 -23.37
CA LEU A 158 11.99 -1.77 -23.44
C LEU A 158 11.53 -2.59 -22.23
N GLY A 159 12.33 -3.58 -21.81
CA GLY A 159 12.04 -4.39 -20.62
C GLY A 159 12.00 -3.53 -19.34
N LEU A 160 12.95 -2.62 -19.16
CA LEU A 160 12.97 -1.68 -18.04
C LEU A 160 11.77 -0.73 -18.09
N ALA A 161 11.44 -0.19 -19.27
CA ALA A 161 10.27 0.67 -19.44
C ALA A 161 8.97 -0.08 -19.08
N TRP A 162 8.83 -1.33 -19.52
CA TRP A 162 7.69 -2.18 -19.16
C TRP A 162 7.58 -2.42 -17.66
N VAL A 163 8.67 -2.83 -17.01
CA VAL A 163 8.70 -3.03 -15.55
C VAL A 163 8.33 -1.75 -14.81
N MET A 164 8.79 -0.58 -15.29
CA MET A 164 8.43 0.71 -14.71
C MET A 164 6.92 0.99 -14.84
N VAL A 165 6.33 0.74 -16.00
CA VAL A 165 4.88 0.90 -16.22
C VAL A 165 4.10 -0.03 -15.29
N VAL A 166 4.48 -1.31 -15.21
CA VAL A 166 3.85 -2.28 -14.30
C VAL A 166 3.96 -1.80 -12.86
N ALA A 167 5.12 -1.34 -12.42
CA ALA A 167 5.32 -0.86 -11.05
C ALA A 167 4.42 0.34 -10.71
N VAL A 168 4.27 1.29 -11.64
CA VAL A 168 3.39 2.45 -11.45
C VAL A 168 1.92 2.03 -11.39
N VAL A 169 1.47 1.23 -12.34
CA VAL A 169 0.07 0.78 -12.40
C VAL A 169 -0.30 -0.05 -11.18
N MET A 170 0.53 -1.03 -10.83
CA MET A 170 0.27 -1.90 -9.67
C MET A 170 0.39 -1.14 -8.35
N GLY A 171 1.29 -0.16 -8.26
CA GLY A 171 1.37 0.73 -7.10
C GLY A 171 0.10 1.56 -6.92
N ALA A 172 -0.45 2.11 -8.00
CA ALA A 172 -1.71 2.84 -7.96
C ALA A 172 -2.89 1.93 -7.58
N LEU A 173 -3.00 0.75 -8.20
CA LEU A 173 -4.05 -0.23 -7.88
C LEU A 173 -3.99 -0.69 -6.42
N ASN A 174 -2.79 -0.92 -5.90
CA ASN A 174 -2.60 -1.27 -4.49
C ASN A 174 -3.09 -0.13 -3.56
N MET A 175 -2.82 1.13 -3.91
CA MET A 175 -3.32 2.26 -3.13
C MET A 175 -4.85 2.38 -3.20
N VAL A 176 -5.47 2.21 -4.37
CA VAL A 176 -6.93 2.17 -4.52
C VAL A 176 -7.53 1.05 -3.66
N PHE A 177 -6.93 -0.13 -3.68
CA PHE A 177 -7.36 -1.25 -2.84
C PHE A 177 -7.28 -0.92 -1.34
N ARG A 178 -6.22 -0.25 -0.89
CA ARG A 178 -6.09 0.18 0.52
C ARG A 178 -7.16 1.18 0.93
N VAL A 179 -7.54 2.10 0.04
CA VAL A 179 -8.63 3.06 0.31
C VAL A 179 -9.97 2.34 0.37
N ALA A 180 -10.24 1.41 -0.57
CA ALA A 180 -11.45 0.60 -0.56
C ALA A 180 -11.56 -0.22 0.72
N LEU A 181 -10.47 -0.86 1.15
CA LEU A 181 -10.41 -1.63 2.38
C LEU A 181 -10.60 -0.76 3.63
N TYR A 182 -10.01 0.44 3.63
CA TYR A 182 -10.21 1.40 4.70
C TYR A 182 -11.70 1.79 4.81
N ARG A 183 -12.35 2.12 3.70
CA ARG A 183 -13.78 2.45 3.65
C ARG A 183 -14.63 1.29 4.16
N TYR A 184 -14.39 0.09 3.67
CA TYR A 184 -15.07 -1.12 4.15
C TYR A 184 -14.89 -1.33 5.66
N ALA A 185 -13.67 -1.15 6.17
CA ALA A 185 -13.39 -1.32 7.60
C ALA A 185 -13.98 -0.21 8.48
N ALA A 186 -14.08 1.02 7.97
CA ALA A 186 -14.59 2.18 8.70
C ALA A 186 -16.12 2.27 8.66
N ASP A 187 -16.72 2.09 7.48
CA ASP A 187 -18.12 2.33 7.22
C ASP A 187 -18.96 1.03 7.28
N GLY A 188 -18.33 -0.14 7.09
CA GLY A 188 -18.98 -1.46 7.10
C GLY A 188 -19.68 -1.81 5.80
N GLU A 189 -19.56 -0.97 4.77
CA GLU A 189 -20.18 -1.16 3.45
C GLU A 189 -19.11 -1.15 2.35
N ALA A 190 -19.32 -1.92 1.28
CA ALA A 190 -18.43 -1.91 0.13
C ALA A 190 -18.55 -0.57 -0.61
N PRO A 191 -17.44 0.13 -0.91
CA PRO A 191 -17.50 1.38 -1.66
C PRO A 191 -17.92 1.17 -3.11
N ALA A 192 -18.38 2.26 -3.77
CA ALA A 192 -18.81 2.24 -5.16
C ALA A 192 -17.75 1.62 -6.09
N GLY A 193 -18.16 0.70 -6.95
CA GLY A 193 -17.29 -0.08 -7.84
C GLY A 193 -16.71 -1.36 -7.25
N PHE A 194 -16.97 -1.66 -5.97
CA PHE A 194 -16.59 -2.90 -5.29
C PHE A 194 -17.81 -3.70 -4.81
N GLU A 195 -19.00 -3.28 -5.20
CA GLU A 195 -20.30 -3.83 -4.76
C GLU A 195 -20.50 -5.29 -5.21
N ASP A 196 -19.97 -5.65 -6.39
CA ASP A 196 -20.04 -7.02 -6.94
C ASP A 196 -19.03 -7.98 -6.30
N LEU A 197 -18.04 -7.45 -5.58
CA LEU A 197 -17.18 -8.25 -4.75
C LEU A 197 -17.93 -8.52 -3.44
N ASP A 198 -18.60 -9.68 -3.38
CA ASP A 198 -19.34 -10.15 -2.21
C ASP A 198 -18.39 -10.42 -1.02
N LEU A 199 -17.81 -9.31 -0.51
CA LEU A 199 -16.89 -9.31 0.63
C LEU A 199 -17.57 -9.87 1.88
N GLY A 200 -18.91 -9.80 1.95
CA GLY A 200 -19.70 -10.32 3.06
C GLY A 200 -19.86 -11.85 3.08
N HIS A 201 -19.82 -12.54 1.92
CA HIS A 201 -19.93 -14.00 1.83
C HIS A 201 -18.58 -14.70 1.98
N VAL A 202 -17.49 -14.05 1.63
CA VAL A 202 -16.14 -14.61 1.79
C VAL A 202 -15.71 -14.60 3.26
N PHE A 203 -16.23 -13.63 4.05
CA PHE A 203 -15.89 -13.49 5.48
C PHE A 203 -17.13 -13.03 6.28
N PRO A 204 -17.89 -13.96 6.87
CA PRO A 204 -19.04 -13.60 7.69
C PRO A 204 -18.58 -12.70 8.86
N PRO A 205 -19.25 -11.58 9.12
CA PRO A 205 -18.91 -10.70 10.23
C PRO A 205 -18.95 -11.52 11.52
N LYS A 206 -17.87 -11.49 12.31
CA LYS A 206 -17.83 -12.13 13.63
C LYS A 206 -19.00 -11.56 14.44
N ARG A 207 -20.08 -12.34 14.58
CA ARG A 207 -21.20 -12.02 15.49
C ARG A 207 -20.58 -11.66 16.83
N ARG A 208 -20.79 -10.40 17.27
CA ARG A 208 -20.57 -10.03 18.66
C ARG A 208 -21.35 -11.01 19.52
N ARG A 209 -20.70 -12.02 20.08
CA ARG A 209 -21.24 -12.77 21.21
C ARG A 209 -21.33 -11.77 22.35
N GLY A 210 -22.51 -11.21 22.53
CA GLY A 210 -22.88 -10.48 23.73
C GLY A 210 -22.70 -11.44 24.92
N LEU A 211 -21.68 -11.20 25.70
CA LEU A 211 -21.34 -11.99 26.90
C LEU A 211 -22.17 -11.52 28.11
N PHE A 212 -23.38 -11.05 27.90
CA PHE A 212 -24.35 -10.81 29.00
C PHE A 212 -25.76 -11.01 28.48
N GLY A 213 -26.16 -12.29 28.38
CA GLY A 213 -27.56 -12.66 28.49
C GLY A 213 -28.01 -12.44 29.94
N ARG A 214 -28.69 -11.36 30.20
CA ARG A 214 -29.42 -11.17 31.44
C ARG A 214 -30.74 -11.93 31.30
N THR A 215 -30.86 -12.99 32.07
CA THR A 215 -32.11 -13.68 32.40
C THR A 215 -33.02 -12.71 33.19
N ALA A 216 -34.21 -12.52 32.73
CA ALA A 216 -35.43 -12.29 33.53
C ALA A 216 -36.62 -12.82 32.72
#